data_56a91df1dbaae57254a7be1df8e49a5f
#
_entry.id   56a91df1dbaae57254a7be1df8e49a5f
#
_cell.length_a   1.000
_cell.length_b   1.000
_cell.length_c   1.000
_cell.angle_alpha   90.00
_cell.angle_beta   90.00
_cell.angle_gamma   90.00
#
_symmetry.space_group_name_H-M   'P 1'
#
loop_
_entity.id
_entity.type
_entity.pdbx_description
1 polymer ?
#
loop_
_entity_poly.entity_id
_entity_poly.type
_entity_poly.pdbx_seq_one_letter_code
_entity_poly.pdbx_strand_id
1 'polypeptide(L)'
;MQRRKFLKLAASGALAAPATSLGRGAAQTPDNKRIAFGGIGIECSTYSRIRAKEEDFTILRGKELAESANFQFLKKYPHPFLPTLVATAVPGGPVDQATYLKIKAEFLKRVTELLPLDGLYLPMHGAMFVDGMQDAEGDWYSSVRKLVGDKCLMSASYDLHGNISKRVVDNLDMLSAFRTAPHIDRVETMQRACGMLIHCLDNRIRPTMVWAPIPVLMPGERSSTQWEPGKRLWAQLPAMNAQPGVLDVSLLVGYVWADEPRSTASAVVTGTAPAVLKKEALSLAQQYWDARKEFQFGVETGTIAECVDRALKSKTHPVILADSGDNPTGGGTGDRAEVLAELLRRHAEDAVFAGIADRPATEACYRSGVGTTLPLQIGATLDPKGSVPVKATAKVVFLLKTDKLLEREAVVDVQGIKVVLTARRRPFHDIVDFTSLGLQPKSFKLIVVKSGYLSPELAPMANPNLMALSDGAINQDLEQLPKNRYRKPSYPFVPDLKFVPYTVTSARSPRSA
;
A
#
# COMPACT_ATOMS: atom_id res chain seq x y z
N MET A 1 35.79 -22.06 27.41
CA MET A 1 37.26 -22.17 27.64
C MET A 1 37.97 -21.03 26.97
N GLN A 2 38.68 -20.25 27.78
CA GLN A 2 39.84 -19.37 27.58
C GLN A 2 39.73 -18.28 26.51
N ARG A 3 39.62 -17.00 26.91
CA ARG A 3 40.53 -16.07 27.65
C ARG A 3 41.79 -15.69 26.85
N ARG A 4 41.89 -14.41 26.59
CA ARG A 4 42.80 -13.37 27.10
C ARG A 4 43.89 -12.93 26.14
N LYS A 5 43.88 -11.62 25.95
CA LYS A 5 44.87 -10.57 26.35
C LYS A 5 46.06 -10.41 25.40
N PHE A 6 46.32 -9.16 25.00
CA PHE A 6 47.58 -8.49 25.35
C PHE A 6 47.48 -6.96 25.19
N LEU A 7 48.08 -6.35 26.08
CA LEU A 7 48.23 -4.97 26.53
C LEU A 7 49.61 -4.42 26.19
N LYS A 8 49.69 -3.08 26.05
CA LYS A 8 50.78 -2.15 26.47
C LYS A 8 52.05 -2.10 25.59
N LEU A 9 52.72 -1.03 25.38
CA LEU A 9 53.27 0.19 26.05
C LEU A 9 54.05 0.97 24.98
N ALA A 10 54.38 2.20 24.96
CA ALA A 10 54.79 3.30 25.83
C ALA A 10 54.96 4.58 24.97
N ALA A 11 54.67 5.68 25.39
CA ALA A 11 55.29 6.72 26.22
C ALA A 11 56.33 7.63 25.52
N SER A 12 56.04 8.91 25.59
CA SER A 12 56.92 10.09 25.82
C SER A 12 57.52 10.81 24.62
N GLY A 13 57.21 12.09 24.55
CA GLY A 13 57.87 13.10 23.74
C GLY A 13 57.11 14.42 23.76
N ALA A 14 57.19 15.20 24.84
CA ALA A 14 56.62 16.53 24.91
C ALA A 14 57.51 17.53 24.16
N LEU A 15 56.93 18.25 23.20
CA LEU A 15 57.46 19.52 22.67
C LEU A 15 56.34 20.55 22.72
N ALA A 16 56.55 21.54 23.56
CA ALA A 16 55.69 22.73 23.70
C ALA A 16 55.83 23.62 22.45
N ALA A 17 54.72 23.96 21.84
CA ALA A 17 54.58 25.06 20.90
C ALA A 17 53.46 26.01 21.33
N PRO A 18 53.50 27.30 21.01
CA PRO A 18 52.76 28.34 21.71
C PRO A 18 51.27 28.32 21.36
N ALA A 19 50.43 28.54 22.36
CA ALA A 19 48.99 28.71 22.25
C ALA A 19 48.65 29.96 21.44
N THR A 20 48.29 29.78 20.16
CA THR A 20 47.49 30.77 19.43
C THR A 20 46.03 30.54 19.84
N SER A 21 45.43 31.56 20.44
CA SER A 21 44.00 31.60 20.75
C SER A 21 43.18 31.57 19.46
N LEU A 22 42.83 30.37 19.03
CA LEU A 22 41.75 30.17 18.06
C LEU A 22 40.45 30.52 18.78
N GLY A 23 39.84 31.62 18.32
CA GLY A 23 38.54 32.05 18.77
C GLY A 23 37.56 30.87 18.75
N ARG A 24 36.93 30.60 19.90
CA ARG A 24 35.76 29.71 19.99
C ARG A 24 34.71 30.29 19.03
N GLY A 25 34.65 29.76 17.82
CA GLY A 25 33.48 29.92 16.99
C GLY A 25 32.30 29.48 17.84
N ALA A 26 31.38 30.39 18.10
CA ALA A 26 30.11 30.07 18.74
C ALA A 26 29.52 28.87 17.97
N ALA A 27 29.34 27.75 18.65
CA ALA A 27 28.56 26.62 18.10
C ALA A 27 27.21 27.23 17.76
N GLN A 28 26.94 27.36 16.44
CA GLN A 28 25.62 27.77 15.98
C GLN A 28 24.65 26.70 16.53
N THR A 29 23.74 27.15 17.39
CA THR A 29 22.57 26.32 17.75
C THR A 29 21.97 25.80 16.47
N PRO A 30 21.72 24.49 16.34
CA PRO A 30 21.09 23.94 15.14
C PRO A 30 19.83 24.74 14.85
N ASP A 31 19.74 25.33 13.66
CA ASP A 31 18.55 26.05 13.20
C ASP A 31 17.41 25.04 13.10
N ASN A 32 16.65 24.91 14.22
CA ASN A 32 15.62 23.87 14.39
C ASN A 32 14.51 24.10 13.37
N LYS A 33 14.50 23.29 12.30
CA LYS A 33 13.46 23.35 11.27
C LYS A 33 12.13 22.88 11.82
N ARG A 34 11.07 23.59 11.49
CA ARG A 34 9.69 23.27 11.85
C ARG A 34 9.10 22.37 10.76
N ILE A 35 9.03 21.07 11.01
CA ILE A 35 8.54 20.06 10.04
C ILE A 35 7.25 19.47 10.59
N ALA A 36 6.14 19.62 9.87
CA ALA A 36 4.91 18.91 10.21
C ALA A 36 4.81 17.59 9.47
N PHE A 37 3.97 16.66 9.97
CA PHE A 37 3.65 15.42 9.25
C PHE A 37 2.21 15.00 9.46
N GLY A 38 1.65 14.36 8.44
CA GLY A 38 0.31 13.79 8.42
C GLY A 38 -0.21 13.62 6.99
N GLY A 39 -1.35 12.97 6.84
CA GLY A 39 -1.89 12.69 5.52
C GLY A 39 -3.11 11.77 5.54
N ILE A 40 -3.45 11.24 4.37
CA ILE A 40 -4.53 10.28 4.18
C ILE A 40 -4.07 9.16 3.26
N GLY A 41 -4.37 7.91 3.60
CA GLY A 41 -3.99 6.74 2.82
C GLY A 41 -5.12 5.74 2.71
N ILE A 42 -5.58 5.53 1.49
CA ILE A 42 -6.50 4.46 1.10
C ILE A 42 -6.30 4.16 -0.38
N GLU A 43 -6.49 2.92 -0.78
CA GLU A 43 -6.55 2.46 -2.15
C GLU A 43 -8.02 2.20 -2.51
N CYS A 44 -8.50 2.76 -3.62
CA CYS A 44 -9.93 2.78 -3.95
C CYS A 44 -10.22 2.19 -5.31
N SER A 45 -10.89 1.02 -5.35
CA SER A 45 -11.47 0.51 -6.59
C SER A 45 -12.76 1.25 -6.94
N THR A 46 -12.80 1.86 -8.12
CA THR A 46 -14.02 2.49 -8.65
C THR A 46 -15.06 1.47 -9.10
N TYR A 47 -14.68 0.19 -9.18
CA TYR A 47 -15.57 -0.92 -9.49
C TYR A 47 -16.26 -1.51 -8.26
N SER A 48 -15.79 -1.15 -7.06
CA SER A 48 -16.43 -1.52 -5.81
C SER A 48 -17.69 -0.68 -5.58
N ARG A 49 -18.77 -1.36 -5.16
CA ARG A 49 -20.05 -0.68 -4.89
C ARG A 49 -20.16 -0.10 -3.49
N ILE A 50 -19.29 -0.51 -2.59
CA ILE A 50 -19.21 0.08 -1.25
C ILE A 50 -18.60 1.48 -1.32
N ARG A 51 -18.80 2.25 -0.26
CA ARG A 51 -18.18 3.56 -0.05
C ARG A 51 -17.41 3.54 1.26
N ALA A 52 -16.17 4.04 1.22
CA ALA A 52 -15.40 4.25 2.43
C ALA A 52 -15.92 5.50 3.16
N LYS A 53 -16.41 5.29 4.38
CA LYS A 53 -16.95 6.34 5.27
C LYS A 53 -16.00 6.60 6.43
N GLU A 54 -16.29 7.61 7.24
CA GLU A 54 -15.45 8.00 8.38
C GLU A 54 -15.20 6.83 9.34
N GLU A 55 -16.18 5.98 9.56
CA GLU A 55 -16.09 4.80 10.43
C GLU A 55 -15.12 3.72 9.94
N ASP A 56 -14.78 3.74 8.65
CA ASP A 56 -13.80 2.83 8.04
C ASP A 56 -12.35 3.31 8.25
N PHE A 57 -12.17 4.59 8.62
CA PHE A 57 -10.85 5.17 8.83
C PHE A 57 -10.37 5.03 10.28
N THR A 58 -9.15 4.58 10.44
CA THR A 58 -8.37 4.80 11.66
C THR A 58 -7.70 6.16 11.56
N ILE A 59 -8.07 7.11 12.44
CA ILE A 59 -7.55 8.47 12.39
C ILE A 59 -6.75 8.75 13.65
N LEU A 60 -5.42 8.77 13.52
CA LEU A 60 -4.49 9.13 14.60
C LEU A 60 -4.22 10.63 14.59
N ARG A 61 -4.19 11.26 15.76
CA ARG A 61 -4.09 12.72 15.90
C ARG A 61 -3.02 13.12 16.90
N GLY A 62 -2.33 14.22 16.66
CA GLY A 62 -1.43 14.85 17.63
C GLY A 62 -0.52 13.86 18.36
N LYS A 63 -0.60 13.79 19.69
CA LYS A 63 0.23 12.91 20.51
C LYS A 63 0.09 11.43 20.15
N GLU A 64 -1.14 10.96 19.93
CA GLU A 64 -1.41 9.57 19.52
C GLU A 64 -0.69 9.21 18.22
N LEU A 65 -0.71 10.13 17.23
CA LEU A 65 0.03 9.97 15.98
C LEU A 65 1.55 9.92 16.22
N ALA A 66 2.09 10.82 17.03
CA ALA A 66 3.52 10.86 17.34
C ALA A 66 4.03 9.64 18.09
N GLU A 67 3.17 9.00 18.90
CA GLU A 67 3.47 7.80 19.68
C GLU A 67 3.21 6.51 18.90
N SER A 68 2.57 6.57 17.76
CA SER A 68 2.30 5.40 16.91
C SER A 68 3.59 4.71 16.47
N ALA A 69 3.61 3.38 16.53
CA ALA A 69 4.74 2.54 16.13
C ALA A 69 5.22 2.84 14.70
N ASN A 70 4.30 3.16 13.80
CA ASN A 70 4.59 3.47 12.40
C ASN A 70 5.47 4.72 12.22
N PHE A 71 5.51 5.65 13.20
CA PHE A 71 6.22 6.93 13.08
C PHE A 71 7.32 7.12 14.13
N GLN A 72 7.66 6.09 14.92
CA GLN A 72 8.76 6.17 15.90
C GLN A 72 10.13 6.47 15.25
N PHE A 73 10.32 6.09 13.99
CA PHE A 73 11.55 6.38 13.25
C PHE A 73 11.80 7.90 13.09
N LEU A 74 10.76 8.74 13.15
CA LEU A 74 10.89 10.20 13.05
C LEU A 74 11.68 10.80 14.21
N LYS A 75 11.71 10.15 15.37
CA LYS A 75 12.48 10.57 16.55
C LYS A 75 14.00 10.49 16.36
N LYS A 76 14.48 9.81 15.31
CA LYS A 76 15.91 9.67 15.00
C LYS A 76 16.48 10.89 14.28
N TYR A 77 15.62 11.77 13.76
CA TYR A 77 16.05 12.94 13.01
C TYR A 77 16.37 14.13 13.91
N PRO A 78 17.27 15.04 13.49
CA PRO A 78 17.70 16.17 14.31
C PRO A 78 16.63 17.25 14.51
N HIS A 79 15.63 17.31 13.64
CA HIS A 79 14.53 18.25 13.69
C HIS A 79 13.25 17.61 14.22
N PRO A 80 12.45 18.30 15.04
CA PRO A 80 11.19 17.77 15.53
C PRO A 80 10.14 17.70 14.42
N PHE A 81 9.47 16.55 14.31
CA PHE A 81 8.30 16.37 13.48
C PHE A 81 7.03 16.66 14.28
N LEU A 82 6.28 17.67 13.86
CA LEU A 82 5.06 18.15 14.49
C LEU A 82 3.85 17.37 13.95
N PRO A 83 3.17 16.55 14.78
CA PRO A 83 2.08 15.70 14.31
C PRO A 83 0.81 16.50 14.01
N THR A 84 0.18 16.22 12.90
CA THR A 84 -1.15 16.73 12.54
C THR A 84 -2.22 15.64 12.72
N LEU A 85 -2.61 14.98 11.64
CA LEU A 85 -3.38 13.75 11.64
C LEU A 85 -2.91 12.81 10.52
N VAL A 86 -3.08 11.51 10.72
CA VAL A 86 -3.01 10.50 9.67
C VAL A 86 -4.31 9.69 9.69
N ALA A 87 -4.99 9.66 8.56
CA ALA A 87 -6.19 8.86 8.35
C ALA A 87 -5.88 7.71 7.40
N THR A 88 -6.11 6.46 7.82
CA THR A 88 -5.91 5.27 6.98
C THR A 88 -7.11 4.35 7.05
N ALA A 89 -7.44 3.73 5.93
CA ALA A 89 -8.48 2.71 5.87
C ALA A 89 -7.99 1.47 5.09
N VAL A 90 -8.65 0.33 5.32
CA VAL A 90 -8.47 -0.84 4.46
C VAL A 90 -8.93 -0.47 3.05
N PRO A 91 -8.15 -0.82 1.99
CA PRO A 91 -8.54 -0.55 0.62
C PRO A 91 -9.99 -0.95 0.33
N GLY A 92 -10.70 -0.15 -0.46
CA GLY A 92 -12.14 -0.35 -0.63
C GLY A 92 -12.69 0.28 -1.89
N GLY A 93 -13.95 0.68 -1.83
CA GLY A 93 -14.57 1.52 -2.84
C GLY A 93 -14.18 3.00 -2.69
N PRO A 94 -14.73 3.87 -3.54
CA PRO A 94 -14.54 5.31 -3.45
C PRO A 94 -14.81 5.86 -2.05
N VAL A 95 -14.03 6.82 -1.63
CA VAL A 95 -14.30 7.56 -0.39
C VAL A 95 -15.53 8.43 -0.59
N ASP A 96 -16.45 8.39 0.35
CA ASP A 96 -17.58 9.33 0.39
C ASP A 96 -17.06 10.78 0.43
N GLN A 97 -17.64 11.65 -0.41
CA GLN A 97 -17.16 13.02 -0.57
C GLN A 97 -17.20 13.82 0.75
N ALA A 98 -18.28 13.66 1.53
CA ALA A 98 -18.43 14.38 2.80
C ALA A 98 -17.35 13.91 3.81
N THR A 99 -17.05 12.62 3.86
CA THR A 99 -15.98 12.04 4.67
C THR A 99 -14.62 12.62 4.28
N TYR A 100 -14.30 12.64 2.97
CA TYR A 100 -13.05 13.24 2.48
C TYR A 100 -12.91 14.70 2.87
N LEU A 101 -13.96 15.51 2.61
CA LEU A 101 -13.96 16.95 2.92
C LEU A 101 -13.78 17.20 4.42
N LYS A 102 -14.42 16.40 5.27
CA LYS A 102 -14.28 16.50 6.74
C LYS A 102 -12.85 16.22 7.19
N ILE A 103 -12.25 15.11 6.75
CA ILE A 103 -10.87 14.75 7.10
C ILE A 103 -9.90 15.81 6.58
N LYS A 104 -10.07 16.26 5.33
CA LYS A 104 -9.25 17.31 4.73
C LYS A 104 -9.33 18.63 5.51
N ALA A 105 -10.53 19.06 5.88
CA ALA A 105 -10.73 20.29 6.64
C ALA A 105 -10.03 20.21 8.01
N GLU A 106 -10.13 19.08 8.72
CA GLU A 106 -9.43 18.89 9.99
C GLU A 106 -7.90 18.91 9.79
N PHE A 107 -7.40 18.22 8.76
CA PHE A 107 -5.96 18.25 8.45
C PHE A 107 -5.45 19.65 8.18
N LEU A 108 -6.13 20.42 7.30
CA LEU A 108 -5.74 21.79 6.98
C LEU A 108 -5.79 22.70 8.20
N LYS A 109 -6.80 22.56 9.08
CA LYS A 109 -6.87 23.31 10.34
C LYS A 109 -5.65 23.04 11.21
N ARG A 110 -5.27 21.75 11.40
CA ARG A 110 -4.10 21.37 12.22
C ARG A 110 -2.79 21.88 11.63
N VAL A 111 -2.65 21.87 10.30
CA VAL A 111 -1.48 22.49 9.63
C VAL A 111 -1.47 23.99 9.85
N THR A 112 -2.62 24.68 9.79
CA THR A 112 -2.72 26.13 10.03
C THR A 112 -2.22 26.52 11.43
N GLU A 113 -2.55 25.71 12.44
CA GLU A 113 -2.13 25.95 13.84
C GLU A 113 -0.60 25.80 14.02
N LEU A 114 0.08 25.15 13.08
CA LEU A 114 1.53 24.93 13.12
C LEU A 114 2.34 25.92 12.28
N LEU A 115 1.71 26.80 11.51
CA LEU A 115 2.42 27.74 10.63
C LEU A 115 3.23 28.78 11.43
N PRO A 116 4.35 29.28 10.89
CA PRO A 116 4.98 28.88 9.62
C PRO A 116 5.74 27.56 9.72
N LEU A 117 5.84 26.83 8.59
CA LEU A 117 6.56 25.57 8.48
C LEU A 117 7.71 25.68 7.47
N ASP A 118 8.85 25.04 7.76
CA ASP A 118 9.94 24.85 6.82
C ASP A 118 9.69 23.63 5.91
N GLY A 119 9.12 22.57 6.46
CA GLY A 119 8.83 21.34 5.75
C GLY A 119 7.53 20.66 6.16
N LEU A 120 7.00 19.84 5.27
CA LEU A 120 5.84 19.00 5.53
C LEU A 120 6.05 17.62 4.90
N TYR A 121 5.96 16.57 5.72
CA TYR A 121 5.99 15.19 5.28
C TYR A 121 4.57 14.61 5.20
N LEU A 122 4.25 13.99 4.07
CA LEU A 122 2.92 13.48 3.74
C LEU A 122 2.98 11.95 3.45
N PRO A 123 2.74 11.09 4.47
CA PRO A 123 2.53 9.67 4.24
C PRO A 123 1.16 9.47 3.57
N MET A 124 1.17 9.15 2.29
CA MET A 124 -0.02 8.94 1.47
C MET A 124 0.01 7.54 0.86
N HIS A 125 -1.11 7.08 0.29
CA HIS A 125 -1.11 5.86 -0.53
C HIS A 125 -0.84 6.17 -2.01
N GLY A 126 -1.55 7.15 -2.56
CA GLY A 126 -1.44 7.52 -3.97
C GLY A 126 -2.56 6.98 -4.87
N ALA A 127 -3.45 6.12 -4.36
CA ALA A 127 -4.53 5.52 -5.14
C ALA A 127 -5.92 5.81 -4.57
N MET A 128 -6.09 6.95 -3.90
CA MET A 128 -7.38 7.37 -3.38
C MET A 128 -8.28 7.86 -4.51
N PHE A 129 -9.53 7.42 -4.49
CA PHE A 129 -10.60 7.97 -5.30
C PHE A 129 -11.73 8.48 -4.40
N VAL A 130 -12.26 9.66 -4.70
CA VAL A 130 -13.38 10.28 -3.98
C VAL A 130 -14.56 10.41 -4.92
N ASP A 131 -15.76 10.05 -4.46
CA ASP A 131 -16.96 10.18 -5.27
C ASP A 131 -17.14 11.61 -5.80
N GLY A 132 -17.43 11.73 -7.09
CA GLY A 132 -17.61 13.02 -7.76
C GLY A 132 -16.34 13.84 -7.96
N MET A 133 -15.15 13.32 -7.62
CA MET A 133 -13.89 14.03 -7.75
C MET A 133 -12.89 13.21 -8.57
N GLN A 134 -12.10 13.87 -9.41
CA GLN A 134 -10.93 13.28 -10.05
C GLN A 134 -9.67 13.78 -9.36
N ASP A 135 -8.63 12.91 -9.30
CA ASP A 135 -7.32 13.26 -8.76
C ASP A 135 -7.39 13.80 -7.33
N ALA A 136 -7.89 12.98 -6.42
CA ALA A 136 -8.08 13.34 -5.02
C ALA A 136 -6.76 13.70 -4.31
N GLU A 137 -5.64 13.02 -4.62
CA GLU A 137 -4.33 13.40 -4.10
C GLU A 137 -3.88 14.76 -4.64
N GLY A 138 -4.10 15.03 -5.92
CA GLY A 138 -3.81 16.35 -6.49
C GLY A 138 -4.63 17.47 -5.84
N ASP A 139 -5.89 17.18 -5.47
CA ASP A 139 -6.73 18.10 -4.69
C ASP A 139 -6.17 18.33 -3.28
N TRP A 140 -5.75 17.27 -2.61
CA TRP A 140 -5.11 17.35 -1.29
C TRP A 140 -3.86 18.20 -1.33
N TYR A 141 -2.90 17.86 -2.21
CA TYR A 141 -1.64 18.58 -2.31
C TYR A 141 -1.79 20.03 -2.72
N SER A 142 -2.67 20.36 -3.65
CA SER A 142 -2.90 21.76 -4.05
C SER A 142 -3.52 22.59 -2.94
N SER A 143 -4.42 21.99 -2.13
CA SER A 143 -5.00 22.66 -0.96
C SER A 143 -3.95 22.93 0.13
N VAL A 144 -3.10 21.93 0.39
CA VAL A 144 -2.00 22.05 1.35
C VAL A 144 -0.96 23.06 0.88
N ARG A 145 -0.56 23.01 -0.39
CA ARG A 145 0.40 23.95 -0.98
C ARG A 145 -0.06 25.39 -0.87
N LYS A 146 -1.34 25.63 -1.17
CA LYS A 146 -1.95 26.96 -1.00
C LYS A 146 -1.84 27.47 0.44
N LEU A 147 -1.94 26.58 1.40
CA LEU A 147 -1.88 26.91 2.82
C LEU A 147 -0.45 27.18 3.31
N VAL A 148 0.50 26.27 3.01
CA VAL A 148 1.87 26.36 3.53
C VAL A 148 2.76 27.31 2.71
N GLY A 149 2.33 27.68 1.52
CA GLY A 149 3.05 28.59 0.62
C GLY A 149 4.25 27.94 -0.07
N ASP A 150 4.95 28.73 -0.90
CA ASP A 150 6.02 28.23 -1.77
C ASP A 150 7.35 27.95 -1.04
N LYS A 151 7.55 28.53 0.13
CA LYS A 151 8.82 28.36 0.88
C LYS A 151 8.91 27.01 1.56
N CYS A 152 7.79 26.46 2.03
CA CYS A 152 7.73 25.16 2.69
C CYS A 152 7.99 24.02 1.69
N LEU A 153 8.95 23.14 1.99
CA LEU A 153 9.21 21.95 1.19
C LEU A 153 8.21 20.84 1.55
N MET A 154 7.62 20.21 0.55
CA MET A 154 6.67 19.10 0.74
C MET A 154 7.24 17.81 0.17
N SER A 155 7.36 16.79 1.01
CA SER A 155 7.80 15.44 0.65
C SER A 155 6.66 14.44 0.89
N ALA A 156 6.48 13.48 0.00
CA ALA A 156 5.50 12.42 0.15
C ALA A 156 6.12 11.03 0.03
N SER A 157 5.55 10.05 0.75
CA SER A 157 5.78 8.63 0.52
C SER A 157 4.52 7.97 -0.02
N TYR A 158 4.70 7.09 -1.02
CA TYR A 158 3.63 6.40 -1.74
C TYR A 158 3.81 4.89 -1.72
N ASP A 159 2.72 4.18 -1.88
CA ASP A 159 2.73 2.81 -2.40
C ASP A 159 3.17 2.81 -3.87
N LEU A 160 3.79 1.73 -4.34
CA LEU A 160 4.15 1.62 -5.77
C LEU A 160 2.92 1.46 -6.68
N HIS A 161 1.74 1.15 -6.13
CA HIS A 161 0.47 1.19 -6.85
C HIS A 161 -0.16 2.59 -6.88
N GLY A 162 0.54 3.61 -6.41
CA GLY A 162 0.09 5.00 -6.48
C GLY A 162 0.01 5.55 -7.90
N ASN A 163 -0.95 6.44 -8.12
CA ASN A 163 -1.19 7.13 -9.38
C ASN A 163 -0.61 8.54 -9.35
N ILE A 164 0.10 8.91 -10.39
CA ILE A 164 0.72 10.24 -10.50
C ILE A 164 -0.05 11.10 -11.51
N SER A 165 -0.26 12.36 -11.16
CA SER A 165 -0.83 13.37 -12.03
C SER A 165 0.08 14.60 -12.15
N LYS A 166 -0.17 15.42 -13.16
CA LYS A 166 0.50 16.71 -13.25
C LYS A 166 0.24 17.59 -12.02
N ARG A 167 -0.98 17.53 -11.47
CA ARG A 167 -1.36 18.30 -10.28
C ARG A 167 -0.58 17.85 -9.03
N VAL A 168 -0.31 16.54 -8.89
CA VAL A 168 0.57 16.00 -7.85
C VAL A 168 1.99 16.54 -8.04
N VAL A 169 2.55 16.39 -9.24
CA VAL A 169 3.93 16.82 -9.58
C VAL A 169 4.13 18.32 -9.37
N ASP A 170 3.15 19.14 -9.71
CA ASP A 170 3.25 20.61 -9.60
C ASP A 170 3.09 21.14 -8.16
N ASN A 171 2.65 20.32 -7.22
CA ASN A 171 2.43 20.74 -5.83
C ASN A 171 3.38 20.11 -4.82
N LEU A 172 4.06 19.00 -5.19
CA LEU A 172 5.11 18.39 -4.38
C LEU A 172 6.49 18.87 -4.79
N ASP A 173 7.43 18.81 -3.84
CA ASP A 173 8.86 19.02 -4.10
C ASP A 173 9.61 17.69 -4.24
N MET A 174 9.14 16.63 -3.58
CA MET A 174 9.80 15.32 -3.49
C MET A 174 8.79 14.20 -3.32
N LEU A 175 9.12 13.01 -3.85
CA LEU A 175 8.33 11.81 -3.68
C LEU A 175 9.24 10.58 -3.61
N SER A 176 8.92 9.64 -2.71
CA SER A 176 9.49 8.29 -2.67
C SER A 176 8.36 7.27 -2.70
N ALA A 177 8.48 6.19 -3.51
CA ALA A 177 7.53 5.10 -3.56
C ALA A 177 8.15 3.78 -3.10
N PHE A 178 7.32 2.82 -2.67
CA PHE A 178 7.76 1.46 -2.36
C PHE A 178 8.53 0.87 -3.54
N ARG A 179 9.48 -0.03 -3.21
CA ARG A 179 10.30 -0.74 -4.19
C ARG A 179 10.06 -2.24 -4.18
N THR A 180 9.11 -2.69 -3.38
CA THR A 180 8.79 -4.11 -3.21
C THR A 180 7.30 -4.39 -3.32
N ALA A 181 6.97 -5.49 -4.00
CA ALA A 181 5.65 -6.10 -4.02
C ALA A 181 5.85 -7.64 -3.91
N PRO A 182 5.48 -8.28 -2.80
CA PRO A 182 4.79 -7.77 -1.60
C PRO A 182 5.55 -6.67 -0.85
N HIS A 183 4.82 -5.79 -0.17
CA HIS A 183 5.35 -4.58 0.47
C HIS A 183 6.07 -4.90 1.77
N ILE A 184 7.41 -4.92 1.74
CA ILE A 184 8.25 -5.13 2.92
C ILE A 184 9.12 -3.90 3.25
N ASP A 185 9.13 -2.87 2.40
CA ASP A 185 9.98 -1.67 2.50
C ASP A 185 9.21 -0.39 2.85
N ARG A 186 8.04 -0.53 3.50
CA ARG A 186 7.20 0.62 3.88
C ARG A 186 7.94 1.64 4.75
N VAL A 187 8.64 1.17 5.78
CA VAL A 187 9.37 2.04 6.72
C VAL A 187 10.55 2.69 6.02
N GLU A 188 11.31 1.94 5.23
CA GLU A 188 12.45 2.42 4.45
C GLU A 188 12.01 3.51 3.45
N THR A 189 10.86 3.36 2.82
CA THR A 189 10.32 4.36 1.90
C THR A 189 9.95 5.65 2.63
N MET A 190 9.30 5.55 3.79
CA MET A 190 9.02 6.72 4.64
C MET A 190 10.32 7.40 5.09
N GLN A 191 11.35 6.62 5.44
CA GLN A 191 12.67 7.14 5.81
C GLN A 191 13.37 7.83 4.63
N ARG A 192 13.28 7.31 3.41
CA ARG A 192 13.81 7.98 2.20
C ARG A 192 13.13 9.32 1.97
N ALA A 193 11.80 9.37 2.05
CA ALA A 193 11.05 10.62 1.89
C ALA A 193 11.40 11.67 2.95
N CYS A 194 11.50 11.26 4.22
CA CYS A 194 11.88 12.16 5.32
C CYS A 194 13.36 12.57 5.24
N GLY A 195 14.26 11.62 4.95
CA GLY A 195 15.70 11.90 4.81
C GLY A 195 15.99 12.89 3.68
N MET A 196 15.31 12.74 2.55
CA MET A 196 15.39 13.67 1.41
C MET A 196 14.89 15.08 1.81
N LEU A 197 13.77 15.18 2.54
CA LEU A 197 13.25 16.46 3.04
C LEU A 197 14.24 17.14 3.95
N ILE A 198 14.80 16.44 4.94
CA ILE A 198 15.77 16.97 5.88
C ILE A 198 17.04 17.41 5.16
N HIS A 199 17.58 16.54 4.26
CA HIS A 199 18.76 16.88 3.48
C HIS A 199 18.57 18.20 2.70
N CYS A 200 17.40 18.38 2.07
CA CYS A 200 17.10 19.60 1.34
C CYS A 200 16.96 20.82 2.24
N LEU A 201 16.35 20.68 3.41
CA LEU A 201 16.21 21.78 4.38
C LEU A 201 17.55 22.22 4.96
N ASP A 202 18.39 21.26 5.38
CA ASP A 202 19.69 21.54 6.01
C ASP A 202 20.68 22.18 5.03
N ASN A 203 20.66 21.76 3.78
CA ASN A 203 21.55 22.26 2.74
C ASN A 203 20.92 23.38 1.90
N ARG A 204 19.71 23.86 2.24
CA ARG A 204 18.98 24.91 1.50
C ARG A 204 18.79 24.57 0.01
N ILE A 205 18.59 23.28 -0.27
CA ILE A 205 18.38 22.76 -1.62
C ILE A 205 16.90 22.90 -2.00
N ARG A 206 16.65 23.39 -3.22
CA ARG A 206 15.36 23.29 -3.90
C ARG A 206 15.45 22.20 -4.96
N PRO A 207 14.87 21.01 -4.73
CA PRO A 207 14.98 19.94 -5.69
C PRO A 207 14.10 20.17 -6.91
N THR A 208 14.45 19.50 -8.00
CA THR A 208 13.63 19.33 -9.19
C THR A 208 12.98 17.94 -9.12
N MET A 209 11.70 17.85 -9.45
CA MET A 209 11.01 16.57 -9.65
C MET A 209 10.64 16.43 -11.13
N VAL A 210 10.99 15.29 -11.72
CA VAL A 210 10.71 14.92 -13.11
C VAL A 210 9.84 13.67 -13.13
N TRP A 211 8.74 13.70 -13.86
CA TRP A 211 7.80 12.60 -14.04
C TRP A 211 7.77 12.17 -15.52
N ALA A 212 7.86 10.87 -15.77
CA ALA A 212 7.60 10.24 -17.05
C ALA A 212 6.38 9.32 -16.92
N PRO A 213 5.21 9.71 -17.46
CA PRO A 213 4.03 8.84 -17.49
C PRO A 213 4.22 7.72 -18.51
N ILE A 214 3.81 6.50 -18.14
CA ILE A 214 3.95 5.30 -18.96
C ILE A 214 2.53 4.78 -19.23
N PRO A 215 2.04 4.68 -20.47
CA PRO A 215 0.65 4.34 -20.76
C PRO A 215 0.42 2.82 -20.66
N VAL A 216 0.73 2.25 -19.51
CA VAL A 216 0.52 0.84 -19.15
C VAL A 216 -0.42 0.77 -17.97
N LEU A 217 -1.47 -0.01 -18.12
CA LEU A 217 -2.43 -0.40 -17.07
C LEU A 217 -2.24 -1.88 -16.81
N MET A 218 -1.97 -2.26 -15.57
CA MET A 218 -1.63 -3.63 -15.21
C MET A 218 -2.13 -3.97 -13.81
N PRO A 219 -2.70 -5.17 -13.61
CA PRO A 219 -2.98 -5.65 -12.25
C PRO A 219 -1.72 -5.70 -11.40
N GLY A 220 -1.83 -5.27 -10.14
CA GLY A 220 -0.73 -5.30 -9.19
C GLY A 220 -0.12 -6.70 -9.02
N GLU A 221 -0.96 -7.72 -9.05
CA GLU A 221 -0.57 -9.12 -8.91
C GLU A 221 0.38 -9.63 -10.00
N ARG A 222 0.41 -8.97 -11.16
CA ARG A 222 1.37 -9.27 -12.24
C ARG A 222 2.73 -8.56 -12.06
N SER A 223 2.79 -7.54 -11.22
CA SER A 223 3.95 -6.66 -11.07
C SER A 223 4.82 -6.98 -9.84
N SER A 224 4.71 -8.18 -9.29
CA SER A 224 5.55 -8.58 -8.15
C SER A 224 7.04 -8.36 -8.44
N THR A 225 7.75 -7.79 -7.47
CA THR A 225 9.20 -7.57 -7.55
C THR A 225 10.03 -8.81 -7.20
N GLN A 226 9.37 -9.93 -6.90
CA GLN A 226 10.02 -11.23 -6.68
C GLN A 226 10.30 -11.96 -7.99
N TRP A 227 9.59 -11.62 -9.08
CA TRP A 227 9.65 -12.27 -10.38
C TRP A 227 10.04 -11.29 -11.49
N GLU A 228 10.58 -11.84 -12.59
CA GLU A 228 10.83 -11.04 -13.78
C GLU A 228 9.51 -10.63 -14.46
N PRO A 229 9.43 -9.43 -15.05
CA PRO A 229 10.47 -8.41 -15.17
C PRO A 229 10.53 -7.45 -13.96
N GLY A 230 9.57 -7.53 -13.02
CA GLY A 230 9.54 -6.67 -11.84
C GLY A 230 10.86 -6.70 -11.08
N LYS A 231 11.41 -7.89 -10.85
CA LYS A 231 12.67 -8.05 -10.11
C LYS A 231 13.80 -7.18 -10.68
N ARG A 232 14.10 -7.25 -11.97
CA ARG A 232 15.18 -6.45 -12.59
C ARG A 232 14.87 -4.96 -12.63
N LEU A 233 13.58 -4.59 -12.87
CA LEU A 233 13.19 -3.19 -13.00
C LEU A 233 13.32 -2.43 -11.67
N TRP A 234 12.94 -3.02 -10.55
CA TRP A 234 13.07 -2.37 -9.24
C TRP A 234 14.46 -2.54 -8.62
N ALA A 235 15.18 -3.63 -8.92
CA ALA A 235 16.53 -3.84 -8.39
C ALA A 235 17.56 -2.80 -8.84
N GLN A 236 17.35 -2.11 -9.97
CA GLN A 236 18.26 -1.07 -10.44
C GLN A 236 18.09 0.29 -9.72
N LEU A 237 16.95 0.55 -9.08
CA LEU A 237 16.64 1.85 -8.50
C LEU A 237 17.66 2.33 -7.45
N PRO A 238 18.22 1.47 -6.56
CA PRO A 238 19.29 1.91 -5.64
C PRO A 238 20.55 2.41 -6.35
N ALA A 239 20.96 1.76 -7.44
CA ALA A 239 22.12 2.21 -8.22
C ALA A 239 21.86 3.54 -8.93
N MET A 240 20.65 3.76 -9.42
CA MET A 240 20.23 5.04 -10.00
C MET A 240 20.22 6.16 -8.97
N ASN A 241 19.80 5.87 -7.73
CA ASN A 241 19.87 6.85 -6.62
C ASN A 241 21.30 7.27 -6.28
N ALA A 242 22.29 6.41 -6.52
CA ALA A 242 23.68 6.71 -6.23
C ALA A 242 24.32 7.69 -7.24
N GLN A 243 23.63 8.06 -8.32
CA GLN A 243 24.16 8.97 -9.32
C GLN A 243 24.22 10.41 -8.77
N PRO A 244 25.28 11.17 -9.12
CA PRO A 244 25.42 12.57 -8.69
C PRO A 244 24.20 13.41 -9.11
N GLY A 245 23.61 14.10 -8.15
CA GLY A 245 22.47 14.99 -8.36
C GLY A 245 21.10 14.26 -8.38
N VAL A 246 21.05 12.96 -8.11
CA VAL A 246 19.81 12.20 -7.88
C VAL A 246 19.60 12.07 -6.37
N LEU A 247 18.40 12.34 -5.88
CA LEU A 247 17.98 12.18 -4.49
C LEU A 247 17.07 10.97 -4.29
N ASP A 248 16.12 10.75 -5.17
CA ASP A 248 15.28 9.53 -5.19
C ASP A 248 14.83 9.19 -6.61
N VAL A 249 14.72 7.89 -6.86
CA VAL A 249 14.11 7.31 -8.07
C VAL A 249 13.00 6.38 -7.64
N SER A 250 11.80 6.63 -8.13
CA SER A 250 10.58 5.87 -7.86
C SER A 250 9.96 5.39 -9.17
N LEU A 251 9.65 4.09 -9.22
CA LEU A 251 8.93 3.45 -10.31
C LEU A 251 7.60 2.94 -9.76
N LEU A 252 6.50 3.41 -10.34
CA LEU A 252 5.14 3.10 -9.91
C LEU A 252 4.43 2.28 -10.98
N VAL A 253 3.72 1.24 -10.55
CA VAL A 253 2.83 0.42 -11.40
C VAL A 253 1.57 1.20 -11.76
N GLY A 254 1.09 2.05 -10.84
CA GLY A 254 -0.24 2.62 -10.87
C GLY A 254 -1.29 1.64 -10.33
N TYR A 255 -2.52 2.13 -10.19
CA TYR A 255 -3.62 1.33 -9.66
C TYR A 255 -4.73 1.23 -10.70
N VAL A 256 -4.76 0.11 -11.39
CA VAL A 256 -5.61 -0.11 -12.58
C VAL A 256 -7.11 -0.16 -12.26
N TRP A 257 -7.48 -0.56 -11.04
CA TRP A 257 -8.90 -0.66 -10.63
C TRP A 257 -9.52 0.69 -10.25
N ALA A 258 -8.76 1.78 -10.33
CA ALA A 258 -9.33 3.11 -10.39
C ALA A 258 -9.49 3.51 -11.88
N ASP A 259 -10.72 3.58 -12.38
CA ASP A 259 -11.02 4.06 -13.74
C ASP A 259 -10.84 5.59 -13.80
N GLU A 260 -9.57 6.02 -13.75
CA GLU A 260 -9.14 7.42 -13.78
C GLU A 260 -8.06 7.67 -14.84
N PRO A 261 -7.97 8.88 -15.43
CA PRO A 261 -6.95 9.21 -16.43
C PRO A 261 -5.51 9.07 -15.93
N ARG A 262 -5.27 9.15 -14.62
CA ARG A 262 -3.95 9.06 -14.00
C ARG A 262 -3.52 7.65 -13.61
N SER A 263 -4.39 6.65 -13.75
CA SER A 263 -4.17 5.26 -13.32
C SER A 263 -3.23 4.50 -14.25
N THR A 264 -2.05 5.03 -14.51
CA THR A 264 -1.02 4.40 -15.37
C THR A 264 0.31 4.31 -14.63
N ALA A 265 1.18 3.44 -15.12
CA ALA A 265 2.55 3.36 -14.61
C ALA A 265 3.29 4.70 -14.74
N SER A 266 4.28 4.92 -13.91
CA SER A 266 5.01 6.19 -13.85
C SER A 266 6.44 5.99 -13.35
N ALA A 267 7.40 6.74 -13.92
CA ALA A 267 8.71 6.95 -13.33
C ALA A 267 8.79 8.37 -12.77
N VAL A 268 9.23 8.52 -11.52
CA VAL A 268 9.42 9.83 -10.86
C VAL A 268 10.84 9.90 -10.34
N VAL A 269 11.57 10.95 -10.73
CA VAL A 269 12.96 11.16 -10.31
C VAL A 269 13.09 12.54 -9.69
N THR A 270 13.63 12.58 -8.47
CA THR A 270 13.83 13.81 -7.68
C THR A 270 15.32 14.05 -7.49
N GLY A 271 15.78 15.30 -7.61
CA GLY A 271 17.18 15.64 -7.41
C GLY A 271 17.55 17.07 -7.79
N THR A 272 18.84 17.32 -8.03
CA THR A 272 19.41 18.65 -8.29
C THR A 272 20.02 18.80 -9.69
N ALA A 273 20.09 17.71 -10.47
CA ALA A 273 20.68 17.70 -11.82
C ALA A 273 19.62 17.45 -12.91
N PRO A 274 18.86 18.45 -13.38
CA PRO A 274 17.69 18.27 -14.24
C PRO A 274 17.93 17.41 -15.50
N ALA A 275 19.10 17.50 -16.12
CA ALA A 275 19.45 16.70 -17.28
C ALA A 275 19.57 15.20 -16.94
N VAL A 276 20.19 14.87 -15.78
CA VAL A 276 20.31 13.50 -15.27
C VAL A 276 18.92 12.97 -14.93
N LEU A 277 18.11 13.76 -14.20
CA LEU A 277 16.76 13.34 -13.79
C LEU A 277 15.88 13.00 -15.00
N LYS A 278 15.92 13.83 -16.05
CA LYS A 278 15.18 13.57 -17.31
C LYS A 278 15.65 12.30 -17.99
N LYS A 279 16.97 12.11 -18.09
CA LYS A 279 17.56 10.90 -18.68
C LYS A 279 17.11 9.64 -17.95
N GLU A 280 17.20 9.63 -16.62
CA GLU A 280 16.82 8.47 -15.81
C GLU A 280 15.31 8.19 -15.87
N ALA A 281 14.46 9.22 -15.83
CA ALA A 281 13.02 9.06 -15.98
C ALA A 281 12.62 8.49 -17.35
N LEU A 282 13.24 8.97 -18.43
CA LEU A 282 13.01 8.46 -19.79
C LEU A 282 13.50 7.01 -19.93
N SER A 283 14.67 6.69 -19.37
CA SER A 283 15.23 5.34 -19.39
C SER A 283 14.32 4.34 -18.70
N LEU A 284 13.86 4.66 -17.49
CA LEU A 284 12.91 3.81 -16.75
C LEU A 284 11.58 3.64 -17.48
N ALA A 285 11.06 4.73 -18.05
CA ALA A 285 9.80 4.69 -18.78
C ALA A 285 9.92 3.78 -20.02
N GLN A 286 11.04 3.85 -20.75
CA GLN A 286 11.29 2.97 -21.89
C GLN A 286 11.44 1.52 -21.46
N GLN A 287 12.24 1.23 -20.44
CA GLN A 287 12.46 -0.13 -19.94
C GLN A 287 11.15 -0.78 -19.45
N TYR A 288 10.31 -0.02 -18.72
CA TYR A 288 9.00 -0.53 -18.27
C TYR A 288 8.08 -0.81 -19.47
N TRP A 289 8.04 0.10 -20.44
CA TRP A 289 7.27 -0.07 -21.66
C TRP A 289 7.70 -1.31 -22.45
N ASP A 290 8.99 -1.52 -22.63
CA ASP A 290 9.53 -2.67 -23.36
C ASP A 290 9.19 -3.98 -22.66
N ALA A 291 9.24 -3.99 -21.33
CA ALA A 291 8.92 -5.14 -20.51
C ALA A 291 7.40 -5.42 -20.34
N ARG A 292 6.50 -4.53 -20.82
CA ARG A 292 5.06 -4.59 -20.52
C ARG A 292 4.37 -5.93 -20.84
N LYS A 293 4.88 -6.69 -21.82
CA LYS A 293 4.36 -8.00 -22.24
C LYS A 293 4.95 -9.17 -21.45
N GLU A 294 6.02 -8.94 -20.70
CA GLU A 294 6.71 -9.98 -19.92
C GLU A 294 6.07 -10.19 -18.54
N PHE A 295 5.34 -9.20 -18.04
CA PHE A 295 4.68 -9.28 -16.75
C PHE A 295 3.63 -10.39 -16.70
N GLN A 296 3.81 -11.35 -15.80
CA GLN A 296 2.95 -12.51 -15.62
C GLN A 296 2.62 -12.69 -14.13
N PHE A 297 1.60 -13.48 -13.85
CA PHE A 297 1.37 -13.93 -12.47
C PHE A 297 2.52 -14.85 -12.05
N GLY A 298 3.07 -14.63 -10.87
CA GLY A 298 4.17 -15.44 -10.33
C GLY A 298 3.74 -16.78 -9.74
N VAL A 299 2.46 -17.13 -9.87
CA VAL A 299 1.84 -18.34 -9.33
C VAL A 299 0.91 -18.97 -10.36
N GLU A 300 0.56 -20.22 -10.15
CA GLU A 300 -0.40 -20.91 -11.01
C GLU A 300 -1.80 -20.31 -10.84
N THR A 301 -2.42 -19.94 -11.96
CA THR A 301 -3.74 -19.29 -11.98
C THR A 301 -4.76 -20.13 -12.75
N GLY A 302 -6.04 -19.83 -12.55
CA GLY A 302 -7.15 -20.42 -13.26
C GLY A 302 -8.49 -19.87 -12.80
N THR A 303 -9.56 -20.38 -13.36
CA THR A 303 -10.90 -20.14 -12.84
C THR A 303 -11.07 -20.73 -11.43
N ILE A 304 -12.10 -20.32 -10.71
CA ILE A 304 -12.42 -20.90 -9.39
C ILE A 304 -12.49 -22.43 -9.48
N ALA A 305 -13.22 -22.96 -10.46
CA ALA A 305 -13.41 -24.40 -10.62
C ALA A 305 -12.10 -25.16 -10.89
N GLU A 306 -11.23 -24.62 -11.75
CA GLU A 306 -9.91 -25.19 -12.05
C GLU A 306 -8.99 -25.18 -10.84
N CYS A 307 -8.92 -24.05 -10.11
CA CYS A 307 -8.07 -23.93 -8.93
C CYS A 307 -8.55 -24.83 -7.78
N VAL A 308 -9.86 -24.93 -7.56
CA VAL A 308 -10.43 -25.86 -6.56
C VAL A 308 -10.15 -27.31 -6.97
N ASP A 309 -10.30 -27.67 -8.23
CA ASP A 309 -9.99 -29.03 -8.73
C ASP A 309 -8.52 -29.39 -8.50
N ARG A 310 -7.59 -28.49 -8.81
CA ARG A 310 -6.15 -28.67 -8.57
C ARG A 310 -5.83 -28.78 -7.08
N ALA A 311 -6.46 -27.93 -6.25
CA ALA A 311 -6.26 -27.95 -4.82
C ALA A 311 -6.68 -29.29 -4.20
N LEU A 312 -7.86 -29.81 -4.58
CA LEU A 312 -8.38 -31.09 -4.08
C LEU A 312 -7.59 -32.31 -4.57
N LYS A 313 -6.96 -32.21 -5.73
CA LYS A 313 -6.09 -33.26 -6.29
C LYS A 313 -4.64 -33.19 -5.80
N SER A 314 -4.27 -32.14 -5.10
CA SER A 314 -2.90 -31.97 -4.62
C SER A 314 -2.48 -33.07 -3.64
N LYS A 315 -1.27 -33.57 -3.82
CA LYS A 315 -0.64 -34.53 -2.90
C LYS A 315 0.20 -33.86 -1.81
N THR A 316 0.40 -32.57 -1.92
CA THR A 316 1.18 -31.76 -0.97
C THR A 316 0.26 -30.73 -0.28
N HIS A 317 0.56 -30.40 0.97
CA HIS A 317 -0.28 -29.54 1.83
C HIS A 317 0.57 -28.63 2.74
N PRO A 318 0.00 -27.52 3.22
CA PRO A 318 -1.28 -26.95 2.81
C PRO A 318 -1.23 -26.36 1.41
N VAL A 319 -2.27 -26.59 0.62
CA VAL A 319 -2.53 -25.77 -0.56
C VAL A 319 -3.06 -24.44 -0.07
N ILE A 320 -2.52 -23.32 -0.58
CA ILE A 320 -3.12 -22.00 -0.32
C ILE A 320 -3.70 -21.49 -1.63
N LEU A 321 -5.02 -21.25 -1.62
CA LEU A 321 -5.79 -20.72 -2.74
C LEU A 321 -6.15 -19.26 -2.46
N ALA A 322 -5.60 -18.35 -3.25
CA ALA A 322 -5.95 -16.95 -3.22
C ALA A 322 -7.21 -16.69 -4.07
N ASP A 323 -8.23 -16.05 -3.47
CA ASP A 323 -9.44 -15.53 -4.13
C ASP A 323 -9.18 -14.07 -4.54
N SER A 324 -8.69 -13.87 -5.76
CA SER A 324 -8.06 -12.60 -6.15
C SER A 324 -9.03 -11.47 -6.48
N GLY A 325 -10.19 -11.77 -7.05
CA GLY A 325 -11.15 -10.74 -7.49
C GLY A 325 -11.85 -10.02 -6.33
N ASP A 326 -11.88 -10.66 -5.16
CA ASP A 326 -12.48 -10.09 -3.95
C ASP A 326 -11.44 -9.81 -2.84
N ASN A 327 -10.21 -9.52 -3.24
CA ASN A 327 -9.13 -9.15 -2.34
C ASN A 327 -9.40 -7.82 -1.60
N PRO A 328 -9.63 -7.82 -0.26
CA PRO A 328 -9.89 -6.59 0.50
C PRO A 328 -8.69 -5.64 0.55
N THR A 329 -7.46 -6.13 0.37
CA THR A 329 -6.27 -5.25 0.33
C THR A 329 -6.03 -4.60 -1.02
N GLY A 330 -6.78 -4.99 -2.05
CA GLY A 330 -6.82 -4.28 -3.32
C GLY A 330 -8.14 -3.52 -3.55
N GLY A 331 -9.06 -3.47 -2.57
CA GLY A 331 -10.34 -2.76 -2.70
C GLY A 331 -11.56 -3.65 -2.94
N GLY A 332 -11.39 -4.98 -2.94
CA GLY A 332 -12.49 -5.94 -2.98
C GLY A 332 -13.46 -5.78 -1.81
N THR A 333 -14.71 -6.22 -1.98
CA THR A 333 -15.72 -6.13 -0.90
C THR A 333 -15.42 -7.08 0.24
N GLY A 334 -14.72 -8.19 -0.04
CA GLY A 334 -14.36 -9.20 0.96
C GLY A 334 -15.54 -10.05 1.43
N ASP A 335 -16.70 -9.94 0.76
CA ASP A 335 -17.94 -10.62 1.15
C ASP A 335 -18.44 -11.65 0.11
N ARG A 336 -17.69 -11.87 -0.97
CA ARG A 336 -18.08 -12.83 -2.01
C ARG A 336 -17.88 -14.28 -1.55
N ALA A 337 -18.82 -15.15 -1.89
CA ALA A 337 -18.87 -16.53 -1.40
C ALA A 337 -18.73 -17.59 -2.52
N GLU A 338 -18.39 -17.21 -3.75
CA GLU A 338 -18.37 -18.12 -4.91
C GLU A 338 -17.33 -19.23 -4.75
N VAL A 339 -16.14 -18.93 -4.18
CA VAL A 339 -15.14 -19.97 -3.90
C VAL A 339 -15.65 -20.93 -2.82
N LEU A 340 -16.34 -20.43 -1.76
CA LEU A 340 -16.97 -21.29 -0.76
C LEU A 340 -18.05 -22.17 -1.38
N ALA A 341 -18.89 -21.61 -2.26
CA ALA A 341 -19.92 -22.37 -2.97
C ALA A 341 -19.31 -23.52 -3.80
N GLU A 342 -18.21 -23.27 -4.50
CA GLU A 342 -17.51 -24.30 -5.28
C GLU A 342 -16.88 -25.39 -4.39
N LEU A 343 -16.29 -25.01 -3.25
CA LEU A 343 -15.75 -25.96 -2.27
C LEU A 343 -16.84 -26.90 -1.74
N LEU A 344 -18.00 -26.36 -1.39
CA LEU A 344 -19.15 -27.15 -0.91
C LEU A 344 -19.71 -28.06 -2.01
N ARG A 345 -19.83 -27.55 -3.24
CA ARG A 345 -20.27 -28.33 -4.40
C ARG A 345 -19.33 -29.52 -4.69
N ARG A 346 -18.05 -29.35 -4.40
CA ARG A 346 -17.01 -30.39 -4.60
C ARG A 346 -16.80 -31.26 -3.36
N HIS A 347 -17.60 -31.07 -2.30
CA HIS A 347 -17.47 -31.79 -1.04
C HIS A 347 -16.04 -31.72 -0.47
N ALA A 348 -15.45 -30.51 -0.49
CA ALA A 348 -14.14 -30.28 0.09
C ALA A 348 -14.19 -30.50 1.60
N GLU A 349 -13.17 -31.14 2.13
CA GLU A 349 -12.99 -31.39 3.56
C GLU A 349 -11.62 -30.91 4.02
N ASP A 350 -11.45 -30.75 5.33
CA ASP A 350 -10.16 -30.34 5.93
C ASP A 350 -9.64 -29.02 5.34
N ALA A 351 -10.57 -28.08 5.21
CA ALA A 351 -10.31 -26.76 4.62
C ALA A 351 -10.67 -25.63 5.59
N VAL A 352 -9.97 -24.51 5.45
CA VAL A 352 -10.33 -23.23 6.09
C VAL A 352 -10.51 -22.14 5.02
N PHE A 353 -11.61 -21.41 5.11
CA PHE A 353 -11.89 -20.22 4.31
C PHE A 353 -11.79 -18.97 5.19
N ALA A 354 -10.77 -18.14 4.97
CA ALA A 354 -10.50 -16.96 5.80
C ALA A 354 -10.32 -15.69 4.93
N GLY A 355 -11.21 -14.69 5.00
CA GLY A 355 -12.46 -14.66 5.75
C GLY A 355 -13.52 -13.99 4.88
N ILE A 356 -14.77 -14.14 5.29
CA ILE A 356 -15.88 -13.48 4.61
C ILE A 356 -16.42 -12.36 5.50
N ALA A 357 -16.42 -11.14 4.98
CA ALA A 357 -16.99 -9.97 5.67
C ALA A 357 -18.52 -10.06 5.63
N ASP A 358 -19.11 -10.53 6.70
CA ASP A 358 -20.56 -10.71 6.85
C ASP A 358 -20.99 -10.41 8.27
N ARG A 359 -21.30 -9.15 8.53
CA ARG A 359 -21.73 -8.71 9.87
C ARG A 359 -23.02 -9.36 10.32
N PRO A 360 -24.10 -9.48 9.52
CA PRO A 360 -25.33 -10.17 9.93
C PRO A 360 -25.09 -11.63 10.37
N ALA A 361 -24.32 -12.41 9.59
CA ALA A 361 -23.98 -13.78 9.91
C ALA A 361 -23.09 -13.87 11.16
N THR A 362 -22.08 -12.99 11.29
CA THR A 362 -21.22 -12.90 12.47
C THR A 362 -22.06 -12.63 13.73
N GLU A 363 -22.95 -11.63 13.69
CA GLU A 363 -23.80 -11.30 14.82
C GLU A 363 -24.81 -12.42 15.18
N ALA A 364 -25.30 -13.18 14.18
CA ALA A 364 -26.13 -14.35 14.42
C ALA A 364 -25.34 -15.42 15.20
N CYS A 365 -24.07 -15.66 14.86
CA CYS A 365 -23.21 -16.58 15.62
C CYS A 365 -23.02 -16.13 17.08
N TYR A 366 -22.79 -14.82 17.31
CA TYR A 366 -22.64 -14.30 18.67
C TYR A 366 -23.92 -14.41 19.51
N ARG A 367 -25.11 -14.24 18.89
CA ARG A 367 -26.38 -14.44 19.61
C ARG A 367 -26.65 -15.90 19.96
N SER A 368 -26.20 -16.83 19.11
CA SER A 368 -26.45 -18.25 19.30
C SER A 368 -25.45 -18.95 20.21
N GLY A 369 -24.21 -18.47 20.25
CA GLY A 369 -23.14 -19.04 21.07
C GLY A 369 -22.44 -20.24 20.46
N VAL A 370 -21.24 -20.53 20.98
CA VAL A 370 -20.41 -21.68 20.58
C VAL A 370 -21.15 -23.02 20.81
N GLY A 371 -21.01 -23.94 19.87
CA GLY A 371 -21.65 -25.26 19.89
C GLY A 371 -23.01 -25.30 19.19
N THR A 372 -23.65 -24.16 18.96
CA THR A 372 -24.97 -24.08 18.32
C THR A 372 -24.87 -24.31 16.83
N THR A 373 -25.85 -25.04 16.29
CA THR A 373 -26.03 -25.22 14.81
C THR A 373 -27.22 -24.38 14.39
N LEU A 374 -27.02 -23.55 13.34
CA LEU A 374 -28.04 -22.64 12.83
C LEU A 374 -27.97 -22.47 11.32
N PRO A 375 -29.10 -22.14 10.66
CA PRO A 375 -29.08 -21.79 9.24
C PRO A 375 -28.47 -20.39 9.08
N LEU A 376 -27.53 -20.26 8.13
CA LEU A 376 -26.91 -18.99 7.76
C LEU A 376 -27.04 -18.74 6.26
N GLN A 377 -27.07 -17.46 5.91
CA GLN A 377 -26.74 -16.96 4.58
C GLN A 377 -25.38 -16.30 4.70
N ILE A 378 -24.37 -16.80 4.01
CA ILE A 378 -22.97 -16.37 4.14
C ILE A 378 -22.55 -15.62 2.90
N GLY A 379 -22.11 -14.39 3.08
CA GLY A 379 -21.63 -13.50 2.02
C GLY A 379 -22.71 -12.66 1.36
N ALA A 380 -22.32 -11.88 0.34
CA ALA A 380 -23.18 -10.97 -0.44
C ALA A 380 -23.96 -9.93 0.40
N THR A 381 -23.41 -9.49 1.53
CA THR A 381 -24.06 -8.50 2.40
C THR A 381 -23.64 -7.07 2.08
N LEU A 382 -22.42 -6.89 1.58
CA LEU A 382 -21.85 -5.59 1.18
C LEU A 382 -22.12 -5.30 -0.30
N ASP A 383 -22.04 -6.31 -1.16
CA ASP A 383 -22.39 -6.22 -2.58
C ASP A 383 -23.45 -7.26 -3.02
N PRO A 384 -24.70 -7.12 -2.60
CA PRO A 384 -25.77 -8.07 -2.91
C PRO A 384 -26.18 -8.15 -4.39
N LYS A 385 -25.69 -7.20 -5.21
CA LYS A 385 -25.89 -7.21 -6.66
C LYS A 385 -24.74 -7.86 -7.42
N GLY A 386 -23.57 -7.98 -6.80
CA GLY A 386 -22.36 -8.52 -7.41
C GLY A 386 -22.07 -9.97 -7.03
N SER A 387 -22.73 -10.50 -5.99
CA SER A 387 -22.48 -11.84 -5.46
C SER A 387 -23.78 -12.51 -5.01
N VAL A 388 -23.74 -13.84 -4.80
CA VAL A 388 -24.84 -14.62 -4.28
C VAL A 388 -24.42 -15.29 -2.96
N PRO A 389 -25.22 -15.16 -1.87
CA PRO A 389 -24.86 -15.76 -0.60
C PRO A 389 -24.97 -17.29 -0.65
N VAL A 390 -24.08 -17.96 0.07
CA VAL A 390 -24.16 -19.39 0.34
C VAL A 390 -25.16 -19.62 1.47
N LYS A 391 -26.20 -20.42 1.22
CA LYS A 391 -27.15 -20.88 2.23
C LYS A 391 -26.68 -22.22 2.79
N ALA A 392 -26.38 -22.26 4.07
CA ALA A 392 -25.86 -23.46 4.71
C ALA A 392 -26.31 -23.59 6.17
N THR A 393 -26.41 -24.82 6.66
CA THR A 393 -26.45 -25.10 8.10
C THR A 393 -25.01 -25.09 8.63
N ALA A 394 -24.74 -24.23 9.59
CA ALA A 394 -23.40 -24.01 10.12
C ALA A 394 -23.37 -24.23 11.63
N LYS A 395 -22.33 -24.89 12.14
CA LYS A 395 -22.08 -25.04 13.58
C LYS A 395 -21.07 -24.00 14.02
N VAL A 396 -21.41 -23.17 15.01
CA VAL A 396 -20.48 -22.20 15.61
C VAL A 396 -19.40 -22.95 16.40
N VAL A 397 -18.14 -22.81 16.02
CA VAL A 397 -17.02 -23.52 16.67
C VAL A 397 -16.13 -22.59 17.47
N PHE A 398 -16.09 -21.29 17.14
CA PHE A 398 -15.32 -20.29 17.88
C PHE A 398 -15.93 -18.90 17.74
N LEU A 399 -15.81 -18.08 18.78
CA LEU A 399 -16.15 -16.66 18.79
C LEU A 399 -14.99 -15.88 19.39
N LEU A 400 -14.49 -14.87 18.68
CA LEU A 400 -13.44 -14.00 19.19
C LEU A 400 -13.97 -13.18 20.38
N LYS A 401 -13.30 -13.25 21.52
CA LYS A 401 -13.71 -12.51 22.71
C LYS A 401 -13.39 -11.02 22.55
N THR A 402 -14.41 -10.20 22.30
CA THR A 402 -14.30 -8.75 22.16
C THR A 402 -15.61 -8.06 22.50
N ASP A 403 -15.52 -6.87 23.10
CA ASP A 403 -16.68 -6.00 23.37
C ASP A 403 -17.02 -5.08 22.19
N LYS A 404 -16.11 -4.96 21.23
CA LYS A 404 -16.26 -4.08 20.07
C LYS A 404 -16.97 -4.80 18.93
N LEU A 405 -18.15 -4.33 18.55
CA LEU A 405 -19.00 -4.95 17.53
C LEU A 405 -18.25 -5.17 16.19
N LEU A 406 -17.47 -4.19 15.75
CA LEU A 406 -16.74 -4.25 14.47
C LEU A 406 -15.50 -5.16 14.53
N GLU A 407 -15.06 -5.58 15.71
CA GLU A 407 -13.96 -6.53 15.89
C GLU A 407 -14.45 -7.97 16.07
N ARG A 408 -15.76 -8.21 16.02
CA ARG A 408 -16.33 -9.55 16.15
C ARG A 408 -15.94 -10.42 14.97
N GLU A 409 -15.49 -11.63 15.30
CA GLU A 409 -15.14 -12.68 14.35
C GLU A 409 -15.66 -14.02 14.86
N ALA A 410 -16.21 -14.83 13.98
CA ALA A 410 -16.74 -16.15 14.30
C ALA A 410 -16.13 -17.19 13.35
N VAL A 411 -15.80 -18.35 13.87
CA VAL A 411 -15.50 -19.53 13.06
C VAL A 411 -16.70 -20.44 13.09
N VAL A 412 -17.19 -20.81 11.93
CA VAL A 412 -18.27 -21.79 11.77
C VAL A 412 -17.78 -23.00 10.98
N ASP A 413 -18.32 -24.17 11.30
CA ASP A 413 -18.14 -25.37 10.50
C ASP A 413 -19.33 -25.52 9.54
N VAL A 414 -19.03 -25.61 8.27
CA VAL A 414 -19.98 -25.84 7.20
C VAL A 414 -19.53 -27.09 6.43
N GLN A 415 -20.12 -28.24 6.71
CA GLN A 415 -19.81 -29.51 6.05
C GLN A 415 -18.31 -29.87 6.07
N GLY A 416 -17.62 -29.63 7.20
CA GLY A 416 -16.18 -29.93 7.34
C GLY A 416 -15.24 -28.79 6.93
N ILE A 417 -15.76 -27.70 6.37
CA ILE A 417 -15.00 -26.49 6.05
C ILE A 417 -15.13 -25.50 7.21
N LYS A 418 -14.00 -25.03 7.75
CA LYS A 418 -13.98 -23.93 8.72
C LYS A 418 -14.09 -22.60 7.97
N VAL A 419 -15.19 -21.88 8.15
CA VAL A 419 -15.40 -20.56 7.53
C VAL A 419 -15.26 -19.49 8.60
N VAL A 420 -14.38 -18.53 8.35
CA VAL A 420 -14.22 -17.35 9.20
C VAL A 420 -15.15 -16.24 8.70
N LEU A 421 -16.05 -15.81 9.58
CA LEU A 421 -16.97 -14.69 9.36
C LEU A 421 -16.48 -13.48 10.15
N THR A 422 -16.43 -12.31 9.52
CA THR A 422 -15.96 -11.09 10.17
C THR A 422 -17.02 -9.99 10.12
N ALA A 423 -17.15 -9.21 11.20
CA ALA A 423 -18.10 -8.10 11.23
C ALA A 423 -17.68 -6.90 10.36
N ARG A 424 -16.41 -6.81 10.03
CA ARG A 424 -15.85 -5.79 9.12
C ARG A 424 -14.91 -6.43 8.10
N ARG A 425 -14.63 -5.71 7.04
CA ARG A 425 -13.65 -6.09 6.02
C ARG A 425 -12.24 -6.10 6.62
N ARG A 426 -11.52 -7.19 6.42
CA ARG A 426 -10.09 -7.31 6.76
C ARG A 426 -9.43 -8.42 5.97
N PRO A 427 -8.11 -8.33 5.71
CA PRO A 427 -7.34 -9.43 5.16
C PRO A 427 -6.99 -10.47 6.26
N PHE A 428 -6.60 -11.66 5.82
CA PHE A 428 -5.97 -12.71 6.62
C PHE A 428 -4.58 -12.95 6.01
N HIS A 429 -3.60 -12.23 6.52
CA HIS A 429 -2.23 -12.22 5.98
C HIS A 429 -1.21 -12.83 6.93
N ASP A 430 -1.45 -12.77 8.23
CA ASP A 430 -0.52 -13.20 9.25
C ASP A 430 -1.00 -14.50 9.90
N ILE A 431 -0.06 -15.35 10.34
CA ILE A 431 -0.39 -16.61 11.03
C ILE A 431 -1.21 -16.32 12.30
N VAL A 432 -0.95 -15.19 12.96
CA VAL A 432 -1.70 -14.76 14.13
C VAL A 432 -3.19 -14.50 13.85
N ASP A 433 -3.55 -14.12 12.62
CA ASP A 433 -4.95 -13.94 12.22
C ASP A 433 -5.76 -15.23 12.35
N PHE A 434 -5.13 -16.36 12.12
CA PHE A 434 -5.73 -17.69 12.26
C PHE A 434 -5.64 -18.20 13.69
N THR A 435 -4.47 -18.10 14.32
CA THR A 435 -4.24 -18.69 15.64
C THR A 435 -5.03 -17.99 16.75
N SER A 436 -5.31 -16.68 16.60
CA SER A 436 -6.22 -15.93 17.48
C SER A 436 -7.66 -16.45 17.47
N LEU A 437 -8.04 -17.16 16.39
CA LEU A 437 -9.36 -17.79 16.20
C LEU A 437 -9.34 -19.29 16.49
N GLY A 438 -8.28 -19.80 17.13
CA GLY A 438 -8.12 -21.23 17.43
C GLY A 438 -7.83 -22.10 16.20
N LEU A 439 -7.49 -21.51 15.07
CA LEU A 439 -7.15 -22.21 13.84
C LEU A 439 -5.64 -22.37 13.71
N GLN A 440 -5.19 -23.56 13.29
CA GLN A 440 -3.79 -23.83 13.01
C GLN A 440 -3.62 -23.98 11.50
N PRO A 441 -3.11 -22.98 10.77
CA PRO A 441 -3.07 -23.01 9.30
C PRO A 441 -2.42 -24.28 8.74
N LYS A 442 -1.29 -24.69 9.31
CA LYS A 442 -0.54 -25.88 8.87
C LYS A 442 -1.28 -27.22 9.05
N SER A 443 -2.36 -27.27 9.81
CA SER A 443 -3.14 -28.49 10.01
C SER A 443 -4.18 -28.74 8.93
N PHE A 444 -4.47 -27.75 8.08
CA PHE A 444 -5.45 -27.89 7.00
C PHE A 444 -4.81 -28.35 5.69
N LYS A 445 -5.55 -29.13 4.91
CA LYS A 445 -5.14 -29.48 3.53
C LYS A 445 -5.25 -28.28 2.60
N LEU A 446 -6.31 -27.48 2.79
CA LEU A 446 -6.59 -26.34 1.94
C LEU A 446 -6.89 -25.10 2.79
N ILE A 447 -6.21 -24.01 2.45
CA ILE A 447 -6.46 -22.68 3.02
C ILE A 447 -6.92 -21.77 1.89
N VAL A 448 -8.09 -21.16 2.03
CA VAL A 448 -8.54 -20.11 1.12
C VAL A 448 -8.40 -18.77 1.82
N VAL A 449 -7.78 -17.80 1.14
CA VAL A 449 -7.67 -16.41 1.59
C VAL A 449 -8.10 -15.46 0.49
N LYS A 450 -8.76 -14.37 0.86
CA LYS A 450 -9.07 -13.27 -0.08
C LYS A 450 -7.84 -12.40 -0.23
N SER A 451 -7.06 -12.70 -1.27
CA SER A 451 -5.77 -12.06 -1.53
C SER A 451 -5.44 -12.13 -3.02
N GLY A 452 -4.55 -11.26 -3.47
CA GLY A 452 -3.84 -11.44 -4.74
C GLY A 452 -2.62 -12.36 -4.53
N TYR A 453 -1.41 -11.81 -4.56
CA TYR A 453 -0.23 -12.57 -4.11
C TYR A 453 -0.25 -12.76 -2.59
N LEU A 454 0.29 -13.89 -2.12
CA LEU A 454 0.30 -14.19 -0.69
C LEU A 454 1.26 -13.29 0.08
N SER A 455 0.93 -13.06 1.34
CA SER A 455 1.78 -12.37 2.30
C SER A 455 3.11 -13.09 2.54
N PRO A 456 4.14 -12.38 3.05
CA PRO A 456 5.41 -12.99 3.41
C PRO A 456 5.33 -14.12 4.43
N GLU A 457 4.28 -14.15 5.28
CA GLU A 457 4.07 -15.22 6.26
C GLU A 457 3.38 -16.45 5.66
N LEU A 458 2.41 -16.24 4.76
CA LEU A 458 1.66 -17.35 4.17
C LEU A 458 2.38 -17.99 2.97
N ALA A 459 3.08 -17.21 2.14
CA ALA A 459 3.73 -17.71 0.94
C ALA A 459 4.71 -18.89 1.19
N PRO A 460 5.54 -18.89 2.25
CA PRO A 460 6.44 -20.00 2.53
C PRO A 460 5.75 -21.31 2.97
N MET A 461 4.47 -21.21 3.38
CA MET A 461 3.69 -22.38 3.80
C MET A 461 2.97 -23.05 2.62
N ALA A 462 2.72 -22.30 1.56
CA ALA A 462 1.90 -22.74 0.43
C ALA A 462 2.59 -23.86 -0.37
N ASN A 463 1.89 -24.98 -0.53
CA ASN A 463 2.41 -26.13 -1.29
C ASN A 463 1.25 -26.91 -1.94
N PRO A 464 0.81 -26.54 -3.16
CA PRO A 464 1.19 -25.35 -3.92
C PRO A 464 0.49 -24.04 -3.51
N ASN A 465 0.96 -22.93 -4.09
CA ASN A 465 0.27 -21.66 -4.11
C ASN A 465 -0.55 -21.54 -5.41
N LEU A 466 -1.86 -21.36 -5.28
CA LEU A 466 -2.79 -21.19 -6.40
C LEU A 466 -3.52 -19.85 -6.30
N MET A 467 -3.86 -19.24 -7.42
CA MET A 467 -4.66 -18.01 -7.43
C MET A 467 -5.85 -18.17 -8.38
N ALA A 468 -7.06 -18.16 -7.84
CA ALA A 468 -8.28 -18.11 -8.62
C ALA A 468 -8.51 -16.69 -9.16
N LEU A 469 -8.63 -16.57 -10.47
CA LEU A 469 -9.03 -15.34 -11.15
C LEU A 469 -10.55 -15.21 -11.04
N SER A 470 -11.00 -14.87 -9.83
CA SER A 470 -12.41 -14.74 -9.49
C SER A 470 -12.96 -13.37 -9.89
N ASP A 471 -14.28 -13.28 -10.04
CA ASP A 471 -14.96 -12.00 -10.22
C ASP A 471 -14.89 -11.14 -8.96
N GLY A 472 -15.01 -9.83 -9.16
CA GLY A 472 -15.05 -8.86 -8.06
C GLY A 472 -14.56 -7.48 -8.47
N ALA A 473 -14.46 -6.59 -7.49
CA ALA A 473 -13.99 -5.23 -7.72
C ALA A 473 -12.50 -5.15 -8.10
N ILE A 474 -11.77 -6.26 -7.91
CA ILE A 474 -10.35 -6.43 -8.23
C ILE A 474 -10.19 -7.54 -9.28
N ASN A 475 -11.10 -7.57 -10.25
CA ASN A 475 -11.03 -8.55 -11.34
C ASN A 475 -9.70 -8.40 -12.09
N GLN A 476 -8.98 -9.51 -12.23
CA GLN A 476 -7.68 -9.57 -12.88
C GLN A 476 -7.78 -9.53 -14.40
N ASP A 477 -8.95 -9.88 -14.96
CA ASP A 477 -9.26 -9.70 -16.37
C ASP A 477 -9.77 -8.29 -16.63
N LEU A 478 -8.85 -7.41 -17.01
CA LEU A 478 -9.14 -6.00 -17.25
C LEU A 478 -10.12 -5.76 -18.42
N GLU A 479 -10.27 -6.72 -19.33
CA GLU A 479 -11.17 -6.55 -20.48
C GLU A 479 -12.63 -6.59 -20.07
N GLN A 480 -12.94 -7.29 -18.97
CA GLN A 480 -14.28 -7.36 -18.39
C GLN A 480 -14.70 -6.11 -17.62
N LEU A 481 -13.74 -5.26 -17.24
CA LEU A 481 -14.04 -4.06 -16.46
C LEU A 481 -14.54 -2.91 -17.35
N PRO A 482 -15.56 -2.13 -16.94
CA PRO A 482 -15.96 -0.91 -17.64
C PRO A 482 -14.83 0.11 -17.69
N LYS A 483 -14.61 0.74 -18.86
CA LYS A 483 -13.47 1.63 -19.14
C LYS A 483 -13.98 2.99 -19.62
N ASN A 484 -14.42 3.84 -18.68
CA ASN A 484 -15.09 5.08 -19.02
C ASN A 484 -14.15 6.30 -18.97
N ARG A 485 -13.20 6.31 -18.05
CA ARG A 485 -12.39 7.50 -17.71
C ARG A 485 -10.88 7.30 -17.80
N TYR A 486 -10.36 6.06 -17.84
CA TYR A 486 -8.92 5.79 -17.88
C TYR A 486 -8.22 6.51 -19.04
N ARG A 487 -6.91 6.67 -18.93
CA ARG A 487 -6.09 7.32 -19.95
C ARG A 487 -6.08 6.53 -21.27
N LYS A 488 -6.47 7.18 -22.35
CA LYS A 488 -6.43 6.62 -23.70
C LYS A 488 -5.37 7.33 -24.54
N PRO A 489 -4.68 6.63 -25.46
CA PRO A 489 -4.58 5.17 -25.60
C PRO A 489 -3.64 4.58 -24.53
N SER A 490 -3.83 3.31 -24.16
CA SER A 490 -3.01 2.59 -23.19
C SER A 490 -2.96 1.09 -23.45
N TYR A 491 -1.84 0.46 -23.09
CA TYR A 491 -1.71 -1.00 -23.03
C TYR A 491 -2.43 -1.53 -21.77
N PRO A 492 -3.15 -2.66 -21.79
CA PRO A 492 -3.28 -3.62 -22.89
C PRO A 492 -4.39 -3.30 -23.92
N PHE A 493 -5.23 -2.28 -23.72
CA PHE A 493 -6.42 -2.01 -24.54
C PHE A 493 -6.10 -1.56 -25.99
N VAL A 494 -4.88 -1.10 -26.23
CA VAL A 494 -4.33 -0.84 -27.57
C VAL A 494 -3.02 -1.62 -27.66
N PRO A 495 -3.03 -2.91 -28.06
CA PRO A 495 -1.85 -3.79 -28.01
C PRO A 495 -0.67 -3.28 -28.85
N ASP A 496 -0.96 -2.67 -30.01
CA ASP A 496 0.03 -2.16 -30.96
C ASP A 496 0.37 -0.68 -30.76
N LEU A 497 0.01 -0.13 -29.59
CA LEU A 497 0.32 1.25 -29.23
C LEU A 497 1.83 1.51 -29.37
N LYS A 498 2.18 2.54 -30.12
CA LYS A 498 3.55 3.07 -30.17
C LYS A 498 3.72 4.11 -29.07
N PHE A 499 4.75 3.95 -28.28
CA PHE A 499 5.07 4.87 -27.20
C PHE A 499 6.45 5.47 -27.36
N VAL A 500 6.53 6.77 -27.26
CA VAL A 500 7.78 7.51 -27.15
C VAL A 500 7.77 8.16 -25.76
N PRO A 501 8.70 7.80 -24.88
CA PRO A 501 8.76 8.37 -23.54
C PRO A 501 8.94 9.88 -23.58
N TYR A 502 8.26 10.57 -22.67
CA TYR A 502 8.43 12.01 -22.46
C TYR A 502 8.40 12.32 -20.97
N THR A 503 8.88 13.49 -20.61
CA THR A 503 8.93 13.94 -19.23
C THR A 503 8.13 15.21 -19.00
N VAL A 504 7.57 15.32 -17.80
CA VAL A 504 6.98 16.53 -17.25
C VAL A 504 7.83 16.96 -16.06
N THR A 505 8.37 18.16 -16.11
CA THR A 505 9.11 18.74 -14.98
C THR A 505 8.13 19.51 -14.10
N SER A 506 8.27 19.37 -12.77
CA SER A 506 7.45 20.10 -11.80
C SER A 506 7.55 21.62 -12.02
N ALA A 507 6.43 22.31 -11.94
CA ALA A 507 6.38 23.78 -11.97
C ALA A 507 7.13 24.44 -10.80
N ARG A 508 7.44 23.66 -9.75
CA ARG A 508 8.18 24.09 -8.57
C ARG A 508 9.71 23.98 -8.71
N SER A 509 10.16 23.35 -9.79
CA SER A 509 11.60 23.23 -10.06
C SER A 509 12.25 24.61 -10.19
N PRO A 510 13.47 24.81 -9.66
CA PRO A 510 14.21 26.04 -9.85
C PRO A 510 14.27 26.38 -11.35
N ARG A 511 13.97 27.63 -11.70
CA ARG A 511 14.20 28.09 -13.07
C ARG A 511 15.70 28.11 -13.30
N SER A 512 16.15 27.51 -14.42
CA SER A 512 17.53 27.73 -14.88
C SER A 512 17.75 29.23 -15.03
N ALA A 513 18.76 29.77 -14.33
CA ALA A 513 19.19 31.13 -14.50
C ALA A 513 19.70 31.36 -15.92
#